data_0d2da04c31aa4facdd05ae0980f48780
#
_entry.id   0d2da04c31aa4facdd05ae0980f48780
#
_cell.length_a   1.000
_cell.length_b   1.000
_cell.length_c   1.000
_cell.angle_alpha   90.00
_cell.angle_beta   90.00
_cell.angle_gamma   90.00
#
_symmetry.space_group_name_H-M   'P 1'
#
loop_
_entity.id
_entity.type
_entity.pdbx_description
1 polymer ?
#
loop_
_entity_poly.entity_id
_entity_poly.type
_entity_poly.pdbx_seq_one_letter_code
_entity_poly.pdbx_strand_id
1 'polypeptide(L)'
;MSSTSLTIRPARWRRTKTSDPTTPAILEFQWPSTAVANAPIPRAARGIVWVISSLVIALITLAGLIPVDQVVTTRGLVVSQSPTIIVQPLETAIVRSIEVREGQRVRAGQLLARLDATFASADLAALAAQVATLEAEVARLKAEADGKTFNYDGLDPSWTLQASIFDRRKAVYDAKLESFDRQRDELSSVILRSQSDADGYRQRLAVAASIEQMRKQLEAREVGSRLNTLLAEDNSAEMSRSLGNAEQTSEAAKRQQAAVAAERDGYIQNWRAEVSQSLSEANSRISDARELLNKAKLRKQLVELKSEADAIVQSVAKVSVGSVLQSGERLITLVPADAPLEIETNIVGRSSGFVHVGDPVVIKFDTFPYSQYGLAHGTVRTLSPDSFSAQEQARDPNNSLAMLPSDAGPFYRTRISIDQVALHGVPAGFTVSPGMPVTADVKVGRRTVLKYILGAMLPIGQEAMREP
;
A
#
# COMPACT_ATOMS: atom_id res chain seq x y z
N MET A 1 23.81 -58.46 59.61
CA MET A 1 23.10 -58.20 60.88
C MET A 1 21.66 -58.46 60.61
N SER A 2 21.16 -59.50 61.23
CA SER A 2 19.85 -60.10 61.13
C SER A 2 18.78 -59.20 61.75
N SER A 3 17.61 -59.08 61.12
CA SER A 3 16.38 -58.70 61.78
C SER A 3 15.21 -59.55 61.25
N THR A 4 14.81 -60.40 62.09
CA THR A 4 13.75 -61.38 62.00
C THR A 4 12.40 -60.73 61.93
N SER A 5 11.57 -61.01 60.91
CA SER A 5 10.17 -60.59 60.81
C SER A 5 9.28 -61.66 61.40
N LEU A 6 8.61 -61.35 62.49
CA LEU A 6 7.55 -62.11 63.10
C LEU A 6 6.28 -62.08 62.31
N THR A 7 5.82 -63.15 61.75
CA THR A 7 4.56 -63.35 61.07
C THR A 7 3.50 -63.71 62.11
N ILE A 8 2.56 -62.81 62.39
CA ILE A 8 1.40 -63.09 63.24
C ILE A 8 0.28 -63.66 62.35
N ARG A 9 -0.09 -64.88 62.56
CA ARG A 9 -1.26 -65.54 61.96
C ARG A 9 -2.52 -65.10 62.71
N PRO A 10 -3.61 -64.65 62.04
CA PRO A 10 -4.87 -64.37 62.70
C PRO A 10 -5.61 -65.69 63.03
N ALA A 11 -6.05 -65.79 64.25
CA ALA A 11 -6.87 -66.91 64.78
C ALA A 11 -8.22 -66.96 64.08
N ARG A 12 -8.54 -68.12 63.48
CA ARG A 12 -9.87 -68.42 62.97
C ARG A 12 -10.83 -68.68 64.15
N TRP A 13 -11.68 -67.71 64.44
CA TRP A 13 -12.80 -67.95 65.33
C TRP A 13 -13.90 -68.75 64.57
N ARG A 14 -14.04 -70.03 64.92
CA ARG A 14 -15.19 -70.82 64.56
C ARG A 14 -16.37 -70.41 65.47
N ARG A 15 -17.33 -69.66 64.94
CA ARG A 15 -18.63 -69.50 65.57
C ARG A 15 -19.37 -70.79 65.45
N THR A 16 -19.50 -71.52 66.54
CA THR A 16 -20.45 -72.58 66.70
C THR A 16 -21.81 -71.98 66.81
N LYS A 17 -22.73 -72.31 65.88
CA LYS A 17 -24.14 -71.95 65.94
C LYS A 17 -24.73 -72.87 67.06
N THR A 18 -24.91 -72.33 68.24
CA THR A 18 -25.87 -72.85 69.20
C THR A 18 -27.28 -72.42 68.74
N SER A 19 -28.03 -73.38 68.21
CA SER A 19 -29.46 -73.18 67.98
C SER A 19 -30.15 -73.27 69.34
N ASP A 20 -30.59 -72.14 69.84
CA ASP A 20 -31.42 -72.07 71.03
C ASP A 20 -32.79 -72.67 70.66
N PRO A 21 -33.22 -73.80 71.34
CA PRO A 21 -34.45 -74.50 70.98
C PRO A 21 -35.71 -73.76 71.45
N THR A 22 -35.57 -72.64 72.14
CA THR A 22 -36.72 -71.87 72.68
C THR A 22 -37.25 -70.80 71.70
N THR A 23 -36.52 -70.50 70.60
CA THR A 23 -36.86 -69.44 69.63
C THR A 23 -38.15 -69.70 68.86
N PRO A 24 -38.58 -70.93 68.51
CA PRO A 24 -39.83 -71.17 67.79
C PRO A 24 -41.09 -70.95 68.65
N ALA A 25 -41.02 -71.30 69.96
CA ALA A 25 -42.21 -71.17 70.86
C ALA A 25 -42.51 -69.70 71.24
N ILE A 26 -41.51 -68.80 71.24
CA ILE A 26 -41.67 -67.38 71.55
C ILE A 26 -42.31 -66.65 70.38
N LEU A 27 -42.07 -67.08 69.16
CA LEU A 27 -42.65 -66.47 67.95
C LEU A 27 -44.18 -66.72 67.79
N GLU A 28 -44.70 -67.76 68.44
CA GLU A 28 -46.12 -68.15 68.32
C GLU A 28 -47.04 -67.31 69.22
N PHE A 29 -46.51 -66.59 70.21
CA PHE A 29 -47.25 -65.73 71.14
C PHE A 29 -46.98 -64.22 70.93
N GLN A 30 -46.37 -63.83 69.85
CA GLN A 30 -46.10 -62.42 69.55
C GLN A 30 -47.26 -61.80 68.75
N TRP A 31 -47.50 -60.51 68.96
CA TRP A 31 -48.49 -59.77 68.16
C TRP A 31 -48.14 -59.88 66.65
N PRO A 32 -49.10 -59.95 65.77
CA PRO A 32 -48.86 -60.18 64.33
C PRO A 32 -47.86 -59.21 63.69
N SER A 33 -47.86 -57.99 64.16
CA SER A 33 -46.90 -56.94 63.67
C SER A 33 -45.45 -57.21 64.08
N THR A 34 -45.18 -57.75 65.28
CA THR A 34 -43.83 -58.06 65.76
C THR A 34 -43.31 -59.38 65.20
N ALA A 35 -44.22 -60.35 64.91
CA ALA A 35 -43.90 -61.59 64.25
C ALA A 35 -43.43 -61.38 62.82
N VAL A 36 -44.05 -60.44 62.09
CA VAL A 36 -43.65 -60.05 60.73
C VAL A 36 -42.30 -59.29 60.72
N ALA A 37 -42.08 -58.44 61.75
CA ALA A 37 -40.84 -57.69 61.86
C ALA A 37 -39.60 -58.54 62.18
N ASN A 38 -39.82 -59.65 62.94
CA ASN A 38 -38.75 -60.58 63.33
C ASN A 38 -38.63 -61.82 62.42
N ALA A 39 -39.50 -61.99 61.44
CA ALA A 39 -39.44 -63.08 60.47
C ALA A 39 -38.12 -63.12 59.74
N PRO A 40 -37.44 -64.26 59.66
CA PRO A 40 -36.18 -64.34 58.91
C PRO A 40 -36.44 -64.03 57.43
N ILE A 41 -35.73 -63.02 56.89
CA ILE A 41 -35.87 -62.61 55.53
C ILE A 41 -35.71 -63.81 54.59
N PRO A 42 -36.74 -64.11 53.76
CA PRO A 42 -36.72 -65.28 52.88
C PRO A 42 -35.52 -65.23 51.95
N ARG A 43 -34.85 -66.35 51.64
CA ARG A 43 -33.67 -66.45 50.78
C ARG A 43 -33.89 -65.79 49.39
N ALA A 44 -35.17 -65.85 48.91
CA ALA A 44 -35.58 -65.17 47.66
C ALA A 44 -35.45 -63.65 47.75
N ALA A 45 -35.84 -63.00 48.86
CA ALA A 45 -35.73 -61.56 49.06
C ALA A 45 -34.25 -61.09 49.10
N ARG A 46 -33.34 -61.87 49.65
CA ARG A 46 -31.86 -61.56 49.56
C ARG A 46 -31.35 -61.68 48.13
N GLY A 47 -31.85 -62.63 47.33
CA GLY A 47 -31.50 -62.77 45.92
C GLY A 47 -31.94 -61.55 45.09
N ILE A 48 -33.18 -61.08 45.36
CA ILE A 48 -33.69 -59.86 44.67
C ILE A 48 -32.83 -58.64 44.99
N VAL A 49 -32.39 -58.45 46.23
CA VAL A 49 -31.46 -57.32 46.57
C VAL A 49 -30.19 -57.42 45.84
N TRP A 50 -29.58 -58.63 45.72
CA TRP A 50 -28.37 -58.81 44.95
C TRP A 50 -28.52 -58.57 43.43
N VAL A 51 -29.65 -58.98 42.85
CA VAL A 51 -30.03 -58.75 41.48
C VAL A 51 -30.22 -57.24 41.23
N ILE A 52 -30.92 -56.53 42.09
CA ILE A 52 -31.14 -55.09 41.98
C ILE A 52 -29.80 -54.36 42.16
N SER A 53 -29.00 -54.74 43.16
CA SER A 53 -27.67 -54.11 43.36
C SER A 53 -26.74 -54.34 42.19
N SER A 54 -26.72 -55.54 41.64
CA SER A 54 -25.88 -55.85 40.48
C SER A 54 -26.36 -55.08 39.22
N LEU A 55 -27.66 -54.91 39.02
CA LEU A 55 -28.26 -54.12 37.96
C LEU A 55 -27.88 -52.63 38.10
N VAL A 56 -27.99 -52.08 39.33
CA VAL A 56 -27.61 -50.67 39.59
C VAL A 56 -26.11 -50.47 39.37
N ILE A 57 -25.27 -51.38 39.83
CA ILE A 57 -23.81 -51.31 39.60
C ILE A 57 -23.51 -51.40 38.10
N ALA A 58 -24.18 -52.33 37.40
CA ALA A 58 -24.03 -52.47 35.94
C ALA A 58 -24.44 -51.19 35.20
N LEU A 59 -25.56 -50.54 35.62
CA LEU A 59 -26.05 -49.29 35.02
C LEU A 59 -25.12 -48.12 35.30
N ILE A 60 -24.59 -48.01 36.52
CA ILE A 60 -23.58 -46.99 36.88
C ILE A 60 -22.29 -47.20 36.08
N THR A 61 -21.86 -48.47 35.96
CA THR A 61 -20.66 -48.78 35.17
C THR A 61 -20.87 -48.46 33.70
N LEU A 62 -22.04 -48.79 33.14
CA LEU A 62 -22.39 -48.47 31.76
C LEU A 62 -22.48 -46.95 31.56
N ALA A 63 -23.08 -46.21 32.49
CA ALA A 63 -23.13 -44.75 32.45
C ALA A 63 -21.73 -44.12 32.59
N GLY A 64 -20.80 -44.80 33.25
CA GLY A 64 -19.39 -44.38 33.34
C GLY A 64 -18.55 -44.64 32.05
N LEU A 65 -18.98 -45.61 31.22
CA LEU A 65 -18.27 -45.99 30.00
C LEU A 65 -18.76 -45.28 28.75
N ILE A 66 -20.03 -44.83 28.72
CA ILE A 66 -20.62 -44.18 27.55
C ILE A 66 -20.12 -42.70 27.48
N PRO A 67 -19.28 -42.32 26.48
CA PRO A 67 -18.90 -40.93 26.29
C PRO A 67 -20.01 -40.18 25.56
N VAL A 68 -20.33 -38.97 26.02
CA VAL A 68 -21.23 -37.99 25.36
C VAL A 68 -20.41 -36.77 24.99
N ASP A 69 -20.57 -36.30 23.77
CA ASP A 69 -19.89 -35.09 23.31
C ASP A 69 -20.42 -33.86 24.08
N GLN A 70 -19.49 -33.07 24.61
CA GLN A 70 -19.80 -31.77 25.19
C GLN A 70 -19.75 -30.74 24.09
N VAL A 71 -20.86 -30.06 23.84
CA VAL A 71 -20.98 -29.06 22.77
C VAL A 71 -21.28 -27.67 23.33
N VAL A 72 -20.71 -26.66 22.73
CA VAL A 72 -21.08 -25.25 22.93
C VAL A 72 -21.84 -24.83 21.68
N THR A 73 -23.16 -24.62 21.86
CA THR A 73 -24.03 -24.17 20.78
C THR A 73 -24.02 -22.64 20.71
N THR A 74 -23.79 -22.11 19.53
CA THR A 74 -23.81 -20.68 19.27
C THR A 74 -24.48 -20.37 17.93
N ARG A 75 -25.10 -19.19 17.82
CA ARG A 75 -25.68 -18.71 16.58
C ARG A 75 -24.68 -17.81 15.87
N GLY A 76 -24.69 -17.86 14.55
CA GLY A 76 -23.81 -17.09 13.71
C GLY A 76 -24.39 -16.81 12.34
N LEU A 77 -23.61 -16.14 11.52
CA LEU A 77 -23.91 -15.86 10.13
C LEU A 77 -22.76 -16.33 9.25
N VAL A 78 -23.08 -16.76 8.06
CA VAL A 78 -22.09 -16.98 7.01
C VAL A 78 -21.57 -15.63 6.57
N VAL A 79 -20.25 -15.45 6.60
CA VAL A 79 -19.55 -14.24 6.15
C VAL A 79 -18.50 -14.59 5.11
N SER A 80 -18.14 -13.62 4.28
CA SER A 80 -16.99 -13.76 3.40
C SER A 80 -15.69 -13.60 4.20
N GLN A 81 -14.70 -14.43 3.94
CA GLN A 81 -13.37 -14.27 4.53
C GLN A 81 -12.68 -12.99 4.05
N SER A 82 -12.90 -12.62 2.79
CA SER A 82 -12.37 -11.38 2.25
C SER A 82 -13.21 -10.18 2.68
N PRO A 83 -12.57 -9.06 3.02
CA PRO A 83 -13.28 -7.83 3.36
C PRO A 83 -14.14 -7.35 2.20
N THR A 84 -15.21 -6.65 2.50
CA THR A 84 -16.04 -5.97 1.50
C THR A 84 -15.24 -4.87 0.81
N ILE A 85 -15.37 -4.77 -0.51
CA ILE A 85 -14.76 -3.72 -1.32
C ILE A 85 -15.71 -2.52 -1.32
N ILE A 86 -15.22 -1.39 -0.83
CA ILE A 86 -15.99 -0.14 -0.82
C ILE A 86 -15.58 0.68 -2.03
N VAL A 87 -16.52 0.95 -2.91
CA VAL A 87 -16.33 1.81 -4.08
C VAL A 87 -16.82 3.20 -3.73
N GLN A 88 -15.90 4.16 -3.74
CA GLN A 88 -16.14 5.54 -3.33
C GLN A 88 -15.35 6.50 -4.22
N PRO A 89 -15.81 7.74 -4.45
CA PRO A 89 -15.06 8.75 -5.19
C PRO A 89 -13.85 9.22 -4.39
N LEU A 90 -12.73 9.43 -5.08
CA LEU A 90 -11.52 9.98 -4.47
C LEU A 90 -11.66 11.49 -4.18
N GLU A 91 -12.40 12.19 -5.02
CA GLU A 91 -12.68 13.63 -4.93
C GLU A 91 -14.17 13.88 -5.03
N THR A 92 -14.61 15.04 -4.55
CA THR A 92 -16.02 15.46 -4.69
C THR A 92 -16.41 15.54 -6.17
N ALA A 93 -17.44 14.80 -6.55
CA ALA A 93 -17.88 14.69 -7.94
C ALA A 93 -19.38 14.51 -8.05
N ILE A 94 -19.94 14.84 -9.23
CA ILE A 94 -21.35 14.67 -9.54
C ILE A 94 -21.57 13.29 -10.16
N VAL A 95 -22.58 12.56 -9.68
CA VAL A 95 -22.97 11.27 -10.26
C VAL A 95 -23.61 11.46 -11.62
N ARG A 96 -23.03 10.90 -12.67
CA ARG A 96 -23.59 10.95 -14.03
C ARG A 96 -24.45 9.73 -14.36
N SER A 97 -24.01 8.54 -13.96
CA SER A 97 -24.80 7.33 -14.10
C SER A 97 -24.34 6.26 -13.11
N ILE A 98 -25.26 5.36 -12.73
CA ILE A 98 -24.97 4.15 -11.97
C ILE A 98 -25.43 2.99 -12.85
N GLU A 99 -24.50 2.09 -13.21
CA GLU A 99 -24.71 1.04 -14.21
C GLU A 99 -25.05 -0.32 -13.60
N VAL A 100 -25.08 -0.42 -12.26
CA VAL A 100 -25.28 -1.68 -11.54
C VAL A 100 -26.43 -1.58 -10.55
N ARG A 101 -26.99 -2.75 -10.17
CA ARG A 101 -28.06 -2.89 -9.19
C ARG A 101 -27.65 -3.80 -8.06
N GLU A 102 -28.30 -3.67 -6.92
CA GLU A 102 -28.10 -4.58 -5.78
C GLU A 102 -28.40 -6.03 -6.18
N GLY A 103 -27.54 -6.96 -5.71
CA GLY A 103 -27.59 -8.37 -6.05
C GLY A 103 -26.95 -8.74 -7.41
N GLN A 104 -26.53 -7.78 -8.22
CA GLN A 104 -25.90 -8.03 -9.52
C GLN A 104 -24.48 -8.55 -9.36
N ARG A 105 -24.13 -9.59 -10.14
CA ARG A 105 -22.73 -10.07 -10.24
C ARG A 105 -21.97 -9.19 -11.23
N VAL A 106 -20.80 -8.72 -10.83
CA VAL A 106 -19.90 -7.87 -11.62
C VAL A 106 -18.54 -8.52 -11.75
N ARG A 107 -17.87 -8.26 -12.87
CA ARG A 107 -16.52 -8.79 -13.16
C ARG A 107 -15.46 -7.75 -12.84
N ALA A 108 -14.23 -8.20 -12.62
CA ALA A 108 -13.08 -7.32 -12.52
C ALA A 108 -13.00 -6.40 -13.76
N GLY A 109 -12.77 -5.09 -13.54
CA GLY A 109 -12.73 -4.06 -14.58
C GLY A 109 -14.10 -3.59 -15.08
N GLN A 110 -15.22 -4.19 -14.66
CA GLN A 110 -16.55 -3.75 -15.08
C GLN A 110 -16.88 -2.36 -14.50
N LEU A 111 -17.47 -1.50 -15.36
CA LEU A 111 -17.93 -0.17 -14.96
C LEU A 111 -19.13 -0.32 -14.00
N LEU A 112 -19.04 0.36 -12.85
CA LEU A 112 -20.06 0.36 -11.82
C LEU A 112 -20.85 1.68 -11.80
N ALA A 113 -20.12 2.78 -11.88
CA ALA A 113 -20.70 4.12 -11.94
C ALA A 113 -19.77 5.05 -12.71
N ARG A 114 -20.36 6.09 -13.30
CA ARG A 114 -19.64 7.17 -13.99
C ARG A 114 -19.92 8.48 -13.28
N LEU A 115 -18.85 9.16 -12.93
CA LEU A 115 -18.91 10.51 -12.38
C LEU A 115 -18.75 11.55 -13.50
N ASP A 116 -19.04 12.80 -13.23
CA ASP A 116 -18.87 13.89 -14.21
C ASP A 116 -17.38 14.23 -14.37
N ALA A 117 -16.90 14.09 -15.59
CA ALA A 117 -15.49 14.32 -15.93
C ALA A 117 -15.21 15.76 -16.40
N THR A 118 -16.18 16.67 -16.39
CA THR A 118 -16.06 17.98 -17.03
C THR A 118 -14.86 18.76 -16.50
N PHE A 119 -14.74 18.90 -15.19
CA PHE A 119 -13.60 19.58 -14.56
C PHE A 119 -12.28 18.84 -14.78
N ALA A 120 -12.26 17.53 -14.56
CA ALA A 120 -11.05 16.72 -14.74
C ALA A 120 -10.56 16.72 -16.20
N SER A 121 -11.46 16.78 -17.18
CA SER A 121 -11.11 16.88 -18.60
C SER A 121 -10.61 18.26 -19.00
N ALA A 122 -11.17 19.33 -18.42
CA ALA A 122 -10.71 20.71 -18.64
C ALA A 122 -9.29 20.91 -18.07
N ASP A 123 -9.04 20.45 -16.84
CA ASP A 123 -7.72 20.49 -16.20
C ASP A 123 -6.69 19.72 -17.01
N LEU A 124 -7.05 18.53 -17.46
CA LEU A 124 -6.18 17.72 -18.31
C LEU A 124 -5.83 18.46 -19.61
N ALA A 125 -6.82 19.08 -20.28
CA ALA A 125 -6.58 19.79 -21.53
C ALA A 125 -5.69 21.02 -21.30
N ALA A 126 -5.90 21.78 -20.22
CA ALA A 126 -5.08 22.95 -19.87
C ALA A 126 -3.61 22.54 -19.58
N LEU A 127 -3.40 21.50 -18.78
CA LEU A 127 -2.07 21.01 -18.47
C LEU A 127 -1.38 20.39 -19.70
N ALA A 128 -2.11 19.71 -20.58
CA ALA A 128 -1.57 19.21 -21.82
C ALA A 128 -1.09 20.33 -22.76
N ALA A 129 -1.85 21.42 -22.87
CA ALA A 129 -1.45 22.61 -23.63
C ALA A 129 -0.22 23.29 -23.01
N GLN A 130 -0.15 23.38 -21.68
CA GLN A 130 1.04 23.90 -20.99
C GLN A 130 2.29 23.06 -21.25
N VAL A 131 2.19 21.73 -21.17
CA VAL A 131 3.30 20.83 -21.49
C VAL A 131 3.74 20.99 -22.93
N ALA A 132 2.82 21.06 -23.90
CA ALA A 132 3.14 21.27 -25.30
C ALA A 132 3.91 22.59 -25.53
N THR A 133 3.52 23.67 -24.86
CA THR A 133 4.22 24.96 -24.93
C THR A 133 5.66 24.86 -24.38
N LEU A 134 5.82 24.20 -23.22
CA LEU A 134 7.15 24.01 -22.61
C LEU A 134 8.02 23.04 -23.42
N GLU A 135 7.44 22.04 -24.07
CA GLU A 135 8.18 21.12 -24.96
C GLU A 135 8.76 21.88 -26.16
N ALA A 136 7.97 22.77 -26.76
CA ALA A 136 8.46 23.62 -27.84
C ALA A 136 9.58 24.59 -27.38
N GLU A 137 9.45 25.16 -26.17
CA GLU A 137 10.52 26.03 -25.58
C GLU A 137 11.80 25.26 -25.35
N VAL A 138 11.74 24.09 -24.73
CA VAL A 138 12.90 23.21 -24.46
C VAL A 138 13.58 22.80 -25.79
N ALA A 139 12.78 22.42 -26.78
CA ALA A 139 13.32 22.05 -28.10
C ALA A 139 14.05 23.20 -28.77
N ARG A 140 13.52 24.44 -28.70
CA ARG A 140 14.21 25.65 -29.20
C ARG A 140 15.51 25.91 -28.46
N LEU A 141 15.50 25.95 -27.14
CA LEU A 141 16.68 26.20 -26.33
C LEU A 141 17.76 25.12 -26.53
N LYS A 142 17.36 23.87 -26.74
CA LYS A 142 18.28 22.80 -27.08
C LYS A 142 18.91 23.01 -28.46
N ALA A 143 18.14 23.43 -29.44
CA ALA A 143 18.68 23.78 -30.77
C ALA A 143 19.67 24.96 -30.71
N GLU A 144 19.34 26.00 -29.90
CA GLU A 144 20.25 27.12 -29.64
C GLU A 144 21.56 26.67 -28.94
N ALA A 145 21.46 25.80 -27.92
CA ALA A 145 22.63 25.29 -27.19
C ALA A 145 23.54 24.43 -28.07
N ASP A 146 22.93 23.56 -28.90
CA ASP A 146 23.65 22.67 -29.82
C ASP A 146 24.15 23.38 -31.06
N GLY A 147 23.74 24.63 -31.35
CA GLY A 147 24.04 25.36 -32.57
C GLY A 147 23.38 24.75 -33.82
N LYS A 148 22.27 24.01 -33.65
CA LYS A 148 21.54 23.36 -34.73
C LYS A 148 20.39 24.24 -35.22
N THR A 149 19.89 23.93 -36.40
CA THR A 149 18.64 24.54 -36.89
C THR A 149 17.44 24.03 -36.12
N PHE A 150 16.52 24.92 -35.75
CA PHE A 150 15.25 24.56 -35.19
C PHE A 150 14.25 24.32 -36.32
N ASN A 151 14.10 23.03 -36.71
CA ASN A 151 13.15 22.66 -37.78
C ASN A 151 11.83 22.23 -37.15
N TYR A 152 10.76 22.87 -37.57
CA TYR A 152 9.39 22.52 -37.19
C TYR A 152 8.51 22.64 -38.45
N ASP A 153 7.85 21.56 -38.79
CA ASP A 153 6.99 21.44 -39.95
C ASP A 153 5.48 21.27 -39.58
N GLY A 154 5.14 21.45 -38.29
CA GLY A 154 3.80 21.26 -37.79
C GLY A 154 2.95 22.53 -37.77
N LEU A 155 1.67 22.35 -37.46
CA LEU A 155 0.66 23.41 -37.37
C LEU A 155 0.41 23.89 -35.93
N ASP A 156 1.15 23.40 -34.93
CA ASP A 156 0.96 23.78 -33.54
C ASP A 156 1.40 25.23 -33.31
N PRO A 157 0.52 26.09 -32.78
CA PRO A 157 0.82 27.50 -32.54
C PRO A 157 2.01 27.73 -31.59
N SER A 158 2.20 26.85 -30.59
CA SER A 158 3.29 26.96 -29.61
C SER A 158 4.65 26.78 -30.30
N TRP A 159 4.76 25.81 -31.18
CA TRP A 159 5.98 25.54 -31.94
C TRP A 159 6.26 26.63 -32.97
N THR A 160 5.23 27.13 -33.66
CA THR A 160 5.36 28.26 -34.61
C THR A 160 5.86 29.50 -33.91
N LEU A 161 5.39 29.80 -32.71
CA LEU A 161 5.89 30.91 -31.89
C LEU A 161 7.36 30.72 -31.55
N GLN A 162 7.77 29.54 -31.08
CA GLN A 162 9.15 29.25 -30.72
C GLN A 162 10.07 29.28 -31.92
N ALA A 163 9.63 28.87 -33.10
CA ALA A 163 10.43 29.02 -34.34
C ALA A 163 10.70 30.51 -34.68
N SER A 164 9.69 31.35 -34.54
CA SER A 164 9.89 32.81 -34.78
C SER A 164 10.83 33.47 -33.76
N ILE A 165 10.81 32.98 -32.50
CA ILE A 165 11.75 33.45 -31.46
C ILE A 165 13.16 32.99 -31.80
N PHE A 166 13.34 31.72 -32.18
CA PHE A 166 14.63 31.16 -32.60
C PHE A 166 15.24 31.97 -33.70
N ASP A 167 14.50 32.23 -34.79
CA ASP A 167 15.00 32.98 -35.94
C ASP A 167 15.47 34.38 -35.56
N ARG A 168 14.71 35.10 -34.74
CA ARG A 168 15.07 36.43 -34.26
C ARG A 168 16.31 36.41 -33.38
N ARG A 169 16.36 35.48 -32.40
CA ARG A 169 17.54 35.36 -31.53
C ARG A 169 18.78 34.99 -32.29
N LYS A 170 18.66 34.06 -33.26
CA LYS A 170 19.74 33.67 -34.15
C LYS A 170 20.22 34.84 -34.97
N ALA A 171 19.32 35.61 -35.58
CA ALA A 171 19.71 36.80 -36.38
C ALA A 171 20.46 37.83 -35.53
N VAL A 172 20.09 38.08 -34.29
CA VAL A 172 20.79 38.99 -33.36
C VAL A 172 22.19 38.44 -33.03
N TYR A 173 22.30 37.16 -32.75
CA TYR A 173 23.57 36.49 -32.46
C TYR A 173 24.52 36.57 -33.63
N ASP A 174 24.09 36.20 -34.84
CA ASP A 174 24.85 36.20 -36.06
C ASP A 174 25.32 37.62 -36.43
N ALA A 175 24.42 38.64 -36.33
CA ALA A 175 24.75 40.03 -36.57
C ALA A 175 25.85 40.58 -35.62
N LYS A 176 25.80 40.14 -34.35
CA LYS A 176 26.85 40.53 -33.38
C LYS A 176 28.19 39.90 -33.70
N LEU A 177 28.21 38.61 -34.08
CA LEU A 177 29.46 37.96 -34.52
C LEU A 177 30.04 38.62 -35.75
N GLU A 178 29.22 38.94 -36.75
CA GLU A 178 29.63 39.66 -37.95
C GLU A 178 30.23 41.06 -37.63
N SER A 179 29.69 41.73 -36.59
CA SER A 179 30.24 43.01 -36.16
C SER A 179 31.67 42.89 -35.61
N PHE A 180 31.97 41.82 -34.86
CA PHE A 180 33.33 41.52 -34.36
C PHE A 180 34.25 41.13 -35.50
N ASP A 181 33.79 40.34 -36.47
CA ASP A 181 34.58 39.94 -37.64
C ASP A 181 34.97 41.20 -38.50
N ARG A 182 34.02 42.13 -38.73
CA ARG A 182 34.34 43.42 -39.43
C ARG A 182 35.34 44.25 -38.66
N GLN A 183 35.26 44.38 -37.34
CA GLN A 183 36.26 45.13 -36.54
C GLN A 183 37.61 44.45 -36.60
N ARG A 184 37.70 43.13 -36.56
CA ARG A 184 38.94 42.38 -36.71
C ARG A 184 39.56 42.59 -38.08
N ASP A 185 38.76 42.60 -39.15
CA ASP A 185 39.24 42.82 -40.54
C ASP A 185 39.74 44.25 -40.76
N GLU A 186 39.10 45.25 -40.16
CA GLU A 186 39.57 46.62 -40.11
C GLU A 186 40.95 46.72 -39.45
N LEU A 187 41.14 46.16 -38.27
CA LEU A 187 42.39 46.13 -37.56
C LEU A 187 43.46 45.35 -38.32
N SER A 188 43.12 44.27 -39.02
CA SER A 188 44.08 43.55 -39.89
C SER A 188 44.60 44.42 -41.03
N SER A 189 43.73 45.26 -41.59
CA SER A 189 44.10 46.22 -42.63
C SER A 189 45.08 47.32 -42.11
N VAL A 190 44.83 47.78 -40.87
CA VAL A 190 45.71 48.72 -40.16
C VAL A 190 47.08 48.10 -39.92
N ILE A 191 47.12 46.83 -39.43
CA ILE A 191 48.33 46.07 -39.16
C ILE A 191 49.14 45.92 -40.45
N LEU A 192 48.52 45.48 -41.56
CA LEU A 192 49.18 45.30 -42.84
C LEU A 192 49.78 46.61 -43.37
N ARG A 193 49.03 47.73 -43.29
CA ARG A 193 49.51 49.07 -43.72
C ARG A 193 50.72 49.51 -42.88
N SER A 194 50.60 49.45 -41.55
CA SER A 194 51.69 49.88 -40.66
C SER A 194 52.94 49.01 -40.79
N GLN A 195 52.79 47.71 -41.07
CA GLN A 195 53.91 46.83 -41.38
C GLN A 195 54.60 47.24 -42.71
N SER A 196 53.82 47.51 -43.75
CA SER A 196 54.37 48.01 -45.04
C SER A 196 55.09 49.31 -44.84
N ASP A 197 54.55 50.25 -44.05
CA ASP A 197 55.19 51.52 -43.73
C ASP A 197 56.51 51.30 -42.97
N ALA A 198 56.47 50.38 -41.93
CA ALA A 198 57.69 50.05 -41.18
C ALA A 198 58.80 49.47 -42.08
N ASP A 199 58.43 48.56 -43.00
CA ASP A 199 59.40 47.99 -43.95
C ASP A 199 59.97 49.05 -44.88
N GLY A 200 59.16 50.01 -45.36
CA GLY A 200 59.60 51.13 -46.16
C GLY A 200 60.54 52.06 -45.38
N TYR A 201 60.21 52.40 -44.12
CA TYR A 201 61.10 53.22 -43.28
C TYR A 201 62.39 52.47 -42.89
N ARG A 202 62.35 51.15 -42.67
CA ARG A 202 63.53 50.33 -42.39
C ARG A 202 64.50 50.36 -43.52
N GLN A 203 64.05 50.28 -44.79
CA GLN A 203 64.87 50.41 -45.95
C GLN A 203 65.45 51.81 -46.06
N ARG A 204 64.66 52.88 -45.85
CA ARG A 204 65.14 54.28 -45.87
C ARG A 204 66.14 54.57 -44.76
N LEU A 205 65.90 54.03 -43.53
CA LEU A 205 66.83 54.15 -42.41
C LEU A 205 68.20 53.52 -42.76
N ALA A 206 68.19 52.30 -43.36
CA ALA A 206 69.44 51.65 -43.79
C ALA A 206 70.26 52.53 -44.75
N VAL A 207 69.61 53.21 -45.74
CA VAL A 207 70.25 54.15 -46.65
C VAL A 207 70.71 55.39 -45.91
N ALA A 208 69.88 56.02 -45.07
CA ALA A 208 70.26 57.23 -44.32
C ALA A 208 71.41 56.97 -43.36
N ALA A 209 71.43 55.84 -42.65
CA ALA A 209 72.53 55.43 -41.77
C ALA A 209 73.85 55.22 -42.54
N SER A 210 73.76 54.65 -43.73
CA SER A 210 75.00 54.53 -44.65
C SER A 210 75.55 55.91 -45.08
N ILE A 211 74.62 56.81 -45.42
CA ILE A 211 74.98 58.19 -45.76
C ILE A 211 75.62 58.93 -44.59
N GLU A 212 75.01 58.81 -43.41
CA GLU A 212 75.50 59.37 -42.15
C GLU A 212 76.92 58.85 -41.86
N GLN A 213 77.12 57.53 -41.90
CA GLN A 213 78.44 56.94 -41.68
C GLN A 213 79.48 57.45 -42.69
N MET A 214 79.15 57.56 -43.98
CA MET A 214 80.03 58.13 -45.02
C MET A 214 80.36 59.59 -44.71
N ARG A 215 79.42 60.42 -44.32
CA ARG A 215 79.59 61.81 -43.96
C ARG A 215 80.54 61.98 -42.76
N LYS A 216 80.31 61.15 -41.67
CA LYS A 216 81.21 61.10 -40.50
C LYS A 216 82.65 60.75 -40.87
N GLN A 217 82.85 59.79 -41.78
CA GLN A 217 84.21 59.43 -42.28
C GLN A 217 84.85 60.55 -43.03
N LEU A 218 84.10 61.28 -43.88
CA LEU A 218 84.64 62.43 -44.62
C LEU A 218 85.00 63.60 -43.73
N GLU A 219 84.18 63.89 -42.70
CA GLU A 219 84.46 64.90 -41.66
C GLU A 219 85.72 64.55 -40.87
N ALA A 220 85.83 63.27 -40.40
CA ALA A 220 87.02 62.82 -39.68
C ALA A 220 88.33 62.93 -40.51
N ARG A 221 88.21 62.95 -41.85
CA ARG A 221 89.33 63.15 -42.76
C ARG A 221 89.57 64.66 -43.15
N GLU A 222 88.83 65.58 -42.51
CA GLU A 222 88.87 67.02 -42.74
C GLU A 222 88.44 67.45 -44.14
N VAL A 223 87.75 66.54 -44.92
CA VAL A 223 87.32 66.81 -46.32
C VAL A 223 85.79 67.10 -46.34
N GLY A 224 85.04 66.82 -45.24
CA GLY A 224 83.60 66.99 -45.14
C GLY A 224 83.19 68.19 -44.30
N SER A 225 81.98 68.76 -44.60
CA SER A 225 81.37 69.84 -43.78
C SER A 225 80.61 69.25 -42.60
N ARG A 226 80.85 69.76 -41.37
CA ARG A 226 80.13 69.45 -40.13
C ARG A 226 78.65 69.66 -40.29
N LEU A 227 78.22 70.69 -41.04
CA LEU A 227 76.76 70.89 -41.29
C LEU A 227 76.15 69.73 -42.06
N ASN A 228 76.82 69.15 -43.07
CA ASN A 228 76.35 68.05 -43.85
C ASN A 228 76.24 66.74 -43.00
N THR A 229 77.15 66.58 -42.03
CA THR A 229 77.09 65.45 -41.08
C THR A 229 75.88 65.56 -40.15
N LEU A 230 75.63 66.74 -39.57
CA LEU A 230 74.50 67.01 -38.74
C LEU A 230 73.17 66.85 -39.48
N LEU A 231 73.05 67.25 -40.72
CA LEU A 231 71.87 67.01 -41.56
C LEU A 231 71.65 65.54 -41.84
N ALA A 232 72.71 64.75 -42.03
CA ALA A 232 72.61 63.31 -42.25
C ALA A 232 72.21 62.59 -40.95
N GLU A 233 72.71 63.01 -39.77
CA GLU A 233 72.32 62.53 -38.47
C GLU A 233 70.84 62.83 -38.19
N ASP A 234 70.38 64.05 -38.47
CA ASP A 234 68.97 64.44 -38.27
C ASP A 234 68.04 63.61 -39.17
N ASN A 235 68.37 63.40 -40.45
CA ASN A 235 67.62 62.56 -41.36
C ASN A 235 67.53 61.07 -40.88
N SER A 236 68.66 60.52 -40.42
CA SER A 236 68.72 59.17 -39.87
C SER A 236 67.88 59.05 -38.64
N ALA A 237 67.94 60.02 -37.71
CA ALA A 237 67.11 60.09 -36.51
C ALA A 237 65.60 60.19 -36.82
N GLU A 238 65.25 61.00 -37.88
CA GLU A 238 63.87 61.12 -38.34
C GLU A 238 63.32 59.81 -38.92
N MET A 239 64.12 59.11 -39.75
CA MET A 239 63.72 57.78 -40.26
C MET A 239 63.61 56.76 -39.16
N SER A 240 64.46 56.77 -38.13
CA SER A 240 64.38 55.90 -36.98
C SER A 240 63.14 56.18 -36.17
N ARG A 241 62.76 57.44 -35.93
CA ARG A 241 61.48 57.80 -35.23
C ARG A 241 60.29 57.37 -36.04
N SER A 242 60.31 57.56 -37.37
CA SER A 242 59.22 57.14 -38.26
C SER A 242 59.05 55.62 -38.28
N LEU A 243 60.10 54.82 -38.25
CA LEU A 243 60.09 53.37 -38.12
C LEU A 243 59.50 52.97 -36.79
N GLY A 244 59.99 53.57 -35.71
CA GLY A 244 59.45 53.27 -34.35
C GLY A 244 57.95 53.57 -34.21
N ASN A 245 57.48 54.68 -34.83
CA ASN A 245 56.05 55.01 -34.81
C ASN A 245 55.23 54.00 -35.62
N ALA A 246 55.69 53.55 -36.80
CA ALA A 246 54.98 52.53 -37.58
C ALA A 246 54.95 51.19 -36.90
N GLU A 247 56.05 50.75 -36.27
CA GLU A 247 56.11 49.52 -35.48
C GLU A 247 55.20 49.60 -34.28
N GLN A 248 55.17 50.69 -33.49
CA GLN A 248 54.29 50.91 -32.37
C GLN A 248 52.84 50.90 -32.79
N THR A 249 52.48 51.50 -33.93
CA THR A 249 51.12 51.49 -34.48
C THR A 249 50.66 50.06 -34.80
N SER A 250 51.55 49.27 -35.46
CA SER A 250 51.28 47.87 -35.77
C SER A 250 51.06 47.05 -34.51
N GLU A 251 51.90 47.21 -33.49
CA GLU A 251 51.75 46.46 -32.21
C GLU A 251 50.56 46.91 -31.42
N ALA A 252 50.16 48.17 -31.46
CA ALA A 252 48.91 48.64 -30.84
C ALA A 252 47.72 48.05 -31.54
N ALA A 253 47.66 47.98 -32.87
CA ALA A 253 46.59 47.39 -33.64
C ALA A 253 46.50 45.88 -33.42
N LYS A 254 47.65 45.17 -33.31
CA LYS A 254 47.64 43.72 -32.93
C LYS A 254 47.01 43.45 -31.53
N ARG A 255 47.43 44.30 -30.57
CA ARG A 255 46.84 44.20 -29.20
C ARG A 255 45.34 44.48 -29.23
N GLN A 256 44.91 45.48 -30.00
CA GLN A 256 43.48 45.77 -30.15
C GLN A 256 42.72 44.64 -30.85
N GLN A 257 43.33 44.01 -31.88
CA GLN A 257 42.78 42.86 -32.56
C GLN A 257 42.60 41.66 -31.60
N ALA A 258 43.58 41.40 -30.73
CA ALA A 258 43.51 40.38 -29.71
C ALA A 258 42.41 40.68 -28.67
N ALA A 259 42.18 41.93 -28.26
CA ALA A 259 41.13 42.37 -27.41
C ALA A 259 39.74 42.10 -28.04
N VAL A 260 39.56 42.48 -29.32
CA VAL A 260 38.29 42.18 -30.04
C VAL A 260 38.04 40.68 -30.15
N ALA A 261 39.09 39.87 -30.37
CA ALA A 261 38.94 38.42 -30.37
C ALA A 261 38.50 37.89 -29.01
N ALA A 262 39.08 38.37 -27.91
CA ALA A 262 38.66 38.00 -26.55
C ALA A 262 37.25 38.45 -26.23
N GLU A 263 36.81 39.65 -26.67
CA GLU A 263 35.43 40.13 -26.52
C GLU A 263 34.43 39.23 -27.29
N ARG A 264 34.79 38.83 -28.52
CA ARG A 264 33.97 37.89 -29.31
C ARG A 264 33.82 36.55 -28.61
N ASP A 265 34.90 35.99 -28.11
CA ASP A 265 34.87 34.70 -27.39
C ASP A 265 34.08 34.83 -26.09
N GLY A 266 34.26 35.94 -25.36
CA GLY A 266 33.44 36.25 -24.18
C GLY A 266 31.94 36.32 -24.49
N TYR A 267 31.57 36.97 -25.61
CA TYR A 267 30.16 37.02 -26.04
C TYR A 267 29.61 35.63 -26.35
N ILE A 268 30.37 34.79 -27.06
CA ILE A 268 29.95 33.39 -27.34
C ILE A 268 29.77 32.59 -26.06
N GLN A 269 30.67 32.69 -25.10
CA GLN A 269 30.55 31.98 -23.82
C GLN A 269 29.38 32.49 -23.01
N ASN A 270 29.16 33.80 -22.94
CA ASN A 270 27.99 34.36 -22.25
C ASN A 270 26.67 33.92 -22.88
N TRP A 271 26.59 33.92 -24.21
CA TRP A 271 25.42 33.38 -24.91
C TRP A 271 25.14 31.91 -24.56
N ARG A 272 26.18 31.08 -24.60
CA ARG A 272 26.05 29.65 -24.23
C ARG A 272 25.62 29.46 -22.79
N ALA A 273 26.18 30.26 -21.87
CA ALA A 273 25.81 30.20 -20.47
C ALA A 273 24.35 30.60 -20.26
N GLU A 274 23.88 31.70 -20.89
CA GLU A 274 22.49 32.14 -20.84
C GLU A 274 21.51 31.08 -21.38
N VAL A 275 21.83 30.52 -22.55
CA VAL A 275 21.00 29.47 -23.17
C VAL A 275 20.97 28.22 -22.29
N SER A 276 22.13 27.80 -21.73
CA SER A 276 22.21 26.62 -20.87
C SER A 276 21.43 26.81 -19.58
N GLN A 277 21.50 28.01 -18.98
CA GLN A 277 20.68 28.33 -17.79
C GLN A 277 19.20 28.29 -18.11
N SER A 278 18.78 28.97 -19.20
CA SER A 278 17.36 28.97 -19.64
C SER A 278 16.87 27.56 -19.95
N LEU A 279 17.71 26.71 -20.55
CA LEU A 279 17.40 25.31 -20.83
C LEU A 279 17.20 24.50 -19.54
N SER A 280 18.07 24.72 -18.54
CA SER A 280 17.93 24.07 -17.23
C SER A 280 16.65 24.46 -16.54
N GLU A 281 16.31 25.75 -16.54
CA GLU A 281 15.06 26.25 -15.96
C GLU A 281 13.83 25.73 -16.71
N ALA A 282 13.87 25.70 -18.04
CA ALA A 282 12.80 25.15 -18.87
C ALA A 282 12.61 23.64 -18.64
N ASN A 283 13.70 22.88 -18.47
CA ASN A 283 13.64 21.45 -18.14
C ASN A 283 13.03 21.20 -16.76
N SER A 284 13.32 22.04 -15.77
CA SER A 284 12.65 21.93 -14.46
C SER A 284 11.15 22.18 -14.59
N ARG A 285 10.76 23.27 -15.27
CA ARG A 285 9.34 23.61 -15.47
C ARG A 285 8.57 22.54 -16.23
N ILE A 286 9.16 21.93 -17.27
CA ILE A 286 8.48 20.87 -18.01
C ILE A 286 8.36 19.59 -17.19
N SER A 287 9.36 19.28 -16.34
CA SER A 287 9.27 18.14 -15.42
C SER A 287 8.09 18.30 -14.48
N ASP A 288 7.97 19.47 -13.84
CA ASP A 288 6.86 19.76 -12.92
C ASP A 288 5.50 19.72 -13.64
N ALA A 289 5.43 20.30 -14.85
CA ALA A 289 4.21 20.30 -15.64
C ALA A 289 3.79 18.88 -16.09
N ARG A 290 4.75 18.02 -16.43
CA ARG A 290 4.49 16.60 -16.77
C ARG A 290 3.97 15.82 -15.58
N GLU A 291 4.50 16.06 -14.38
CA GLU A 291 3.98 15.44 -13.15
C GLU A 291 2.54 15.85 -12.86
N LEU A 292 2.23 17.15 -13.02
CA LEU A 292 0.84 17.65 -12.89
C LEU A 292 -0.07 17.03 -13.94
N LEU A 293 0.38 16.92 -15.20
CA LEU A 293 -0.37 16.28 -16.27
C LEU A 293 -0.65 14.80 -15.98
N ASN A 294 0.33 14.07 -15.44
CA ASN A 294 0.16 12.66 -15.06
C ASN A 294 -0.87 12.52 -13.95
N LYS A 295 -0.84 13.40 -12.94
CA LYS A 295 -1.86 13.45 -11.88
C LYS A 295 -3.25 13.73 -12.44
N ALA A 296 -3.39 14.68 -13.39
CA ALA A 296 -4.66 14.98 -14.03
C ALA A 296 -5.17 13.82 -14.89
N LYS A 297 -4.28 13.09 -15.58
CA LYS A 297 -4.65 11.85 -16.31
C LYS A 297 -5.21 10.79 -15.37
N LEU A 298 -4.56 10.57 -14.23
CA LEU A 298 -5.02 9.61 -13.22
C LEU A 298 -6.38 10.03 -12.65
N ARG A 299 -6.56 11.31 -12.30
CA ARG A 299 -7.86 11.84 -11.84
C ARG A 299 -8.98 11.58 -12.85
N LYS A 300 -8.72 11.80 -14.14
CA LYS A 300 -9.68 11.52 -15.19
C LYS A 300 -10.04 10.03 -15.29
N GLN A 301 -9.09 9.11 -15.05
CA GLN A 301 -9.38 7.68 -15.03
C GLN A 301 -10.26 7.29 -13.84
N LEU A 302 -10.05 7.94 -12.68
CA LEU A 302 -10.79 7.66 -11.44
C LEU A 302 -12.23 8.20 -11.45
N VAL A 303 -12.63 8.94 -12.48
CA VAL A 303 -14.03 9.33 -12.73
C VAL A 303 -14.89 8.12 -13.13
N GLU A 304 -14.31 7.08 -13.70
CA GLU A 304 -14.95 5.80 -13.96
C GLU A 304 -14.69 4.85 -12.79
N LEU A 305 -15.71 4.65 -11.96
CA LEU A 305 -15.64 3.70 -10.85
C LEU A 305 -15.84 2.27 -11.38
N LYS A 306 -14.81 1.44 -11.29
CA LYS A 306 -14.77 0.06 -11.78
C LYS A 306 -14.59 -0.92 -10.64
N SER A 307 -15.05 -2.15 -10.83
CA SER A 307 -14.78 -3.23 -9.88
C SER A 307 -13.32 -3.67 -9.98
N GLU A 308 -12.65 -3.84 -8.84
CA GLU A 308 -11.26 -4.34 -8.80
C GLU A 308 -11.18 -5.86 -8.92
N ALA A 309 -12.29 -6.57 -8.57
CA ALA A 309 -12.35 -8.02 -8.58
C ALA A 309 -13.74 -8.50 -9.00
N ASP A 310 -13.87 -9.79 -9.29
CA ASP A 310 -15.17 -10.43 -9.48
C ASP A 310 -15.95 -10.39 -8.15
N ALA A 311 -17.12 -9.76 -8.16
CA ALA A 311 -17.86 -9.48 -6.94
C ALA A 311 -19.38 -9.48 -7.16
N ILE A 312 -20.12 -9.46 -6.06
CA ILE A 312 -21.58 -9.26 -6.03
C ILE A 312 -21.85 -7.90 -5.38
N VAL A 313 -22.69 -7.09 -5.99
CA VAL A 313 -23.12 -5.80 -5.44
C VAL A 313 -23.98 -6.05 -4.22
N GLN A 314 -23.49 -5.69 -3.04
CA GLN A 314 -24.21 -5.84 -1.77
C GLN A 314 -25.21 -4.70 -1.56
N SER A 315 -24.77 -3.47 -1.78
CA SER A 315 -25.63 -2.29 -1.64
C SER A 315 -25.16 -1.16 -2.56
N VAL A 316 -26.12 -0.36 -3.00
CA VAL A 316 -25.89 0.89 -3.77
C VAL A 316 -26.47 2.03 -2.95
N ALA A 317 -25.70 3.10 -2.76
CA ALA A 317 -26.19 4.29 -2.07
C ALA A 317 -27.43 4.86 -2.79
N LYS A 318 -28.43 5.31 -2.01
CA LYS A 318 -29.66 5.90 -2.53
C LYS A 318 -29.44 7.35 -2.98
N VAL A 319 -28.61 7.50 -4.01
CA VAL A 319 -28.30 8.80 -4.60
C VAL A 319 -28.90 8.92 -5.99
N SER A 320 -29.39 10.10 -6.36
CA SER A 320 -29.94 10.36 -7.68
C SER A 320 -28.84 10.78 -8.65
N VAL A 321 -29.03 10.51 -9.94
CA VAL A 321 -28.20 11.10 -11.00
C VAL A 321 -28.26 12.63 -10.88
N GLY A 322 -27.10 13.28 -10.90
CA GLY A 322 -26.93 14.71 -10.64
C GLY A 322 -26.62 15.07 -9.19
N SER A 323 -26.64 14.12 -8.25
CA SER A 323 -26.23 14.35 -6.87
C SER A 323 -24.72 14.55 -6.77
N VAL A 324 -24.31 15.36 -5.80
CA VAL A 324 -22.90 15.57 -5.46
C VAL A 324 -22.50 14.55 -4.38
N LEU A 325 -21.48 13.74 -4.66
CA LEU A 325 -20.83 12.86 -3.70
C LEU A 325 -19.59 13.54 -3.16
N GLN A 326 -19.38 13.40 -1.88
CA GLN A 326 -18.15 13.87 -1.23
C GLN A 326 -17.02 12.86 -1.36
N SER A 327 -15.77 13.33 -1.25
CA SER A 327 -14.60 12.46 -1.19
C SER A 327 -14.73 11.47 -0.04
N GLY A 328 -14.54 10.17 -0.33
CA GLY A 328 -14.66 9.09 0.65
C GLY A 328 -16.10 8.69 0.99
N GLU A 329 -17.12 9.28 0.37
CA GLU A 329 -18.50 8.86 0.56
C GLU A 329 -18.76 7.52 -0.13
N ARG A 330 -19.31 6.56 0.62
CA ARG A 330 -19.56 5.21 0.15
C ARG A 330 -20.69 5.19 -0.88
N LEU A 331 -20.35 4.83 -2.13
CA LEU A 331 -21.36 4.75 -3.22
C LEU A 331 -21.84 3.32 -3.44
N ILE A 332 -20.94 2.36 -3.56
CA ILE A 332 -21.26 0.95 -3.80
C ILE A 332 -20.42 0.08 -2.87
N THR A 333 -21.06 -0.93 -2.27
CA THR A 333 -20.37 -1.96 -1.50
C THR A 333 -20.42 -3.27 -2.27
N LEU A 334 -19.26 -3.90 -2.45
CA LEU A 334 -19.11 -5.16 -3.18
C LEU A 334 -18.62 -6.25 -2.23
N VAL A 335 -19.12 -7.47 -2.43
CA VAL A 335 -18.61 -8.69 -1.77
C VAL A 335 -17.91 -9.52 -2.83
N PRO A 336 -16.62 -9.89 -2.66
CA PRO A 336 -15.92 -10.75 -3.62
C PRO A 336 -16.66 -12.06 -3.84
N ALA A 337 -16.83 -12.46 -5.11
CA ALA A 337 -17.65 -13.63 -5.48
C ALA A 337 -16.97 -14.96 -5.15
N ASP A 338 -15.64 -15.02 -5.20
CA ASP A 338 -14.84 -16.24 -5.05
C ASP A 338 -14.15 -16.32 -3.67
N ALA A 339 -14.53 -15.43 -2.74
CA ALA A 339 -13.96 -15.47 -1.40
C ALA A 339 -14.45 -16.72 -0.64
N PRO A 340 -13.57 -17.47 0.01
CA PRO A 340 -13.98 -18.56 0.87
C PRO A 340 -14.93 -18.03 1.93
N LEU A 341 -15.95 -18.85 2.25
CA LEU A 341 -16.95 -18.52 3.25
C LEU A 341 -16.51 -19.03 4.61
N GLU A 342 -16.76 -18.25 5.62
CA GLU A 342 -16.56 -18.58 7.03
C GLU A 342 -17.86 -18.33 7.80
N ILE A 343 -17.97 -18.86 8.99
CA ILE A 343 -19.05 -18.53 9.90
C ILE A 343 -18.49 -17.62 10.99
N GLU A 344 -19.10 -16.48 11.15
CA GLU A 344 -18.83 -15.61 12.28
C GLU A 344 -19.91 -15.84 13.35
N THR A 345 -19.46 -16.12 14.56
CA THR A 345 -20.32 -16.44 15.69
C THR A 345 -19.80 -15.78 16.96
N ASN A 346 -20.71 -15.57 17.92
CA ASN A 346 -20.43 -14.95 19.21
C ASN A 346 -20.58 -16.00 20.34
N ILE A 347 -19.47 -16.37 20.95
CA ILE A 347 -19.44 -17.31 22.06
C ILE A 347 -19.54 -16.52 23.38
N VAL A 348 -20.52 -16.84 24.20
CA VAL A 348 -20.72 -16.20 25.50
C VAL A 348 -19.53 -16.49 26.43
N GLY A 349 -19.08 -15.50 27.20
CA GLY A 349 -17.87 -15.54 28.02
C GLY A 349 -17.79 -16.77 28.95
N ARG A 350 -18.90 -17.21 29.55
CA ARG A 350 -18.94 -18.43 30.38
C ARG A 350 -18.57 -19.72 29.65
N SER A 351 -18.66 -19.75 28.32
CA SER A 351 -18.37 -20.94 27.50
C SER A 351 -17.08 -20.79 26.72
N SER A 352 -16.50 -19.59 26.65
CA SER A 352 -15.31 -19.29 25.86
C SER A 352 -14.06 -20.05 26.35
N GLY A 353 -13.92 -20.27 27.65
CA GLY A 353 -12.79 -21.01 28.23
C GLY A 353 -12.72 -22.50 27.86
N PHE A 354 -13.76 -23.05 27.23
CA PHE A 354 -13.77 -24.44 26.76
C PHE A 354 -13.48 -24.57 25.26
N VAL A 355 -13.56 -23.49 24.51
CA VAL A 355 -13.39 -23.49 23.05
C VAL A 355 -11.94 -23.17 22.67
N HIS A 356 -11.36 -24.00 21.82
CA HIS A 356 -9.99 -23.83 21.34
C HIS A 356 -9.94 -23.75 19.82
N VAL A 357 -8.93 -23.10 19.31
CA VAL A 357 -8.64 -23.11 17.87
C VAL A 357 -8.33 -24.55 17.43
N GLY A 358 -9.00 -25.00 16.37
CA GLY A 358 -8.91 -26.39 15.88
C GLY A 358 -10.03 -27.30 16.34
N ASP A 359 -10.91 -26.87 17.26
CA ASP A 359 -12.05 -27.69 17.70
C ASP A 359 -13.00 -27.97 16.52
N PRO A 360 -13.46 -29.21 16.35
CA PRO A 360 -14.40 -29.57 15.29
C PRO A 360 -15.79 -29.01 15.58
N VAL A 361 -16.42 -28.48 14.53
CA VAL A 361 -17.74 -27.84 14.61
C VAL A 361 -18.71 -28.52 13.66
N VAL A 362 -19.93 -28.74 14.18
CA VAL A 362 -21.07 -29.14 13.36
C VAL A 362 -21.93 -27.93 13.09
N ILE A 363 -22.13 -27.65 11.80
CA ILE A 363 -22.83 -26.46 11.32
C ILE A 363 -24.19 -26.84 10.80
N LYS A 364 -25.21 -26.17 11.30
CA LYS A 364 -26.61 -26.33 10.93
C LYS A 364 -27.09 -25.04 10.29
N PHE A 365 -27.56 -25.12 9.05
CA PHE A 365 -28.17 -23.96 8.39
C PHE A 365 -29.59 -23.79 8.87
N ASP A 366 -29.92 -22.65 9.49
CA ASP A 366 -31.26 -22.40 10.03
C ASP A 366 -32.32 -22.30 8.92
N THR A 367 -31.90 -22.08 7.67
CA THR A 367 -32.75 -22.05 6.49
C THR A 367 -33.35 -23.43 6.15
N PHE A 368 -32.66 -24.51 6.53
CA PHE A 368 -33.10 -25.90 6.23
C PHE A 368 -33.06 -26.78 7.47
N PRO A 369 -34.11 -27.52 7.77
CA PRO A 369 -34.08 -28.48 8.87
C PRO A 369 -32.98 -29.52 8.67
N TYR A 370 -31.98 -29.53 9.54
CA TYR A 370 -30.80 -30.38 9.44
C TYR A 370 -31.11 -31.88 9.45
N SER A 371 -32.23 -32.28 10.01
CA SER A 371 -32.70 -33.68 10.04
C SER A 371 -33.09 -34.20 8.65
N GLN A 372 -33.43 -33.30 7.72
CA GLN A 372 -33.89 -33.65 6.38
C GLN A 372 -32.85 -33.32 5.30
N TYR A 373 -32.11 -32.27 5.52
CA TYR A 373 -31.21 -31.71 4.49
C TYR A 373 -29.73 -31.91 4.77
N GLY A 374 -29.37 -32.36 5.98
CA GLY A 374 -27.97 -32.63 6.35
C GLY A 374 -27.28 -31.48 7.09
N LEU A 375 -25.98 -31.60 7.21
CA LEU A 375 -25.15 -30.78 8.05
C LEU A 375 -23.90 -30.32 7.23
N ALA A 376 -23.23 -29.30 7.72
CA ALA A 376 -21.86 -29.01 7.30
C ALA A 376 -20.88 -29.24 8.48
N HIS A 377 -19.62 -29.47 8.14
CA HIS A 377 -18.56 -29.64 9.10
C HIS A 377 -17.51 -28.55 8.90
N GLY A 378 -16.92 -28.11 9.98
CA GLY A 378 -15.88 -27.11 9.99
C GLY A 378 -15.01 -27.21 11.23
N THR A 379 -14.08 -26.27 11.35
CA THR A 379 -13.17 -26.16 12.48
C THR A 379 -13.12 -24.72 12.99
N VAL A 380 -12.89 -24.52 14.28
CA VAL A 380 -12.65 -23.19 14.85
C VAL A 380 -11.34 -22.68 14.33
N ARG A 381 -11.35 -21.58 13.54
CA ARG A 381 -10.16 -20.98 12.95
C ARG A 381 -9.53 -19.94 13.85
N THR A 382 -10.35 -19.06 14.39
CA THR A 382 -9.90 -18.01 15.30
C THR A 382 -10.91 -17.78 16.40
N LEU A 383 -10.40 -17.51 17.59
CA LEU A 383 -11.14 -17.02 18.74
C LEU A 383 -10.55 -15.67 19.12
N SER A 384 -11.37 -14.63 19.24
CA SER A 384 -10.88 -13.32 19.64
C SER A 384 -10.21 -13.38 21.02
N PRO A 385 -9.03 -12.79 21.22
CA PRO A 385 -8.39 -12.72 22.52
C PRO A 385 -9.10 -11.76 23.49
N ASP A 386 -9.94 -10.86 22.97
CA ASP A 386 -10.68 -9.87 23.74
C ASP A 386 -12.18 -10.07 23.64
N SER A 387 -12.91 -9.66 24.68
CA SER A 387 -14.36 -9.75 24.76
C SER A 387 -15.00 -8.46 24.28
N PHE A 388 -16.11 -8.60 23.58
CA PHE A 388 -16.92 -7.49 23.07
C PHE A 388 -18.23 -7.38 23.86
N SER A 389 -18.67 -6.15 24.08
CA SER A 389 -20.00 -5.88 24.62
C SER A 389 -21.02 -5.72 23.48
N ALA A 390 -22.29 -5.97 23.76
CA ALA A 390 -23.37 -5.78 22.78
C ALA A 390 -23.47 -4.31 22.29
N GLN A 391 -23.08 -3.34 23.14
CA GLN A 391 -23.07 -1.92 22.77
C GLN A 391 -21.94 -1.53 21.83
N GLU A 392 -20.76 -2.11 22.00
CA GLU A 392 -19.63 -1.91 21.07
C GLU A 392 -19.93 -2.53 19.70
N GLN A 393 -20.57 -3.70 19.71
CA GLN A 393 -20.98 -4.37 18.48
C GLN A 393 -22.01 -3.56 17.68
N ALA A 394 -22.94 -2.88 18.34
CA ALA A 394 -23.95 -2.04 17.69
C ALA A 394 -23.33 -0.77 17.01
N ARG A 395 -22.12 -0.38 17.40
CA ARG A 395 -21.40 0.76 16.83
C ARG A 395 -20.54 0.41 15.61
N ASP A 396 -20.28 -0.87 15.38
CA ASP A 396 -19.48 -1.32 14.23
C ASP A 396 -20.38 -1.42 12.99
N PRO A 397 -20.24 -0.51 12.00
CA PRO A 397 -21.06 -0.48 10.80
C PRO A 397 -20.86 -1.70 9.87
N ASN A 398 -19.82 -2.50 10.09
CA ASN A 398 -19.54 -3.72 9.32
C ASN A 398 -20.05 -4.98 10.00
N ASN A 399 -20.76 -4.85 11.12
CA ASN A 399 -21.19 -6.00 11.89
C ASN A 399 -22.56 -6.52 11.42
N SER A 400 -22.56 -7.69 10.81
CA SER A 400 -23.77 -8.39 10.37
C SER A 400 -24.53 -9.11 11.50
N LEU A 401 -23.93 -9.22 12.70
CA LEU A 401 -24.45 -10.00 13.83
C LEU A 401 -25.27 -9.17 14.84
N ALA A 402 -25.89 -8.09 14.44
CA ALA A 402 -26.60 -7.13 15.31
C ALA A 402 -27.79 -7.68 16.13
N MET A 403 -27.91 -8.98 16.31
CA MET A 403 -29.06 -9.63 16.96
C MET A 403 -28.69 -10.44 18.22
N LEU A 404 -27.80 -9.96 19.06
CA LEU A 404 -27.72 -10.52 20.41
C LEU A 404 -28.66 -9.76 21.34
N PRO A 405 -29.42 -10.46 22.24
CA PRO A 405 -30.17 -9.80 23.28
C PRO A 405 -29.22 -8.94 24.12
N SER A 406 -29.64 -7.73 24.50
CA SER A 406 -28.81 -6.81 25.28
C SER A 406 -28.44 -7.34 26.69
N ASP A 407 -29.06 -8.44 27.14
CA ASP A 407 -28.76 -9.16 28.39
C ASP A 407 -27.67 -10.25 28.27
N ALA A 408 -27.17 -10.51 27.06
CA ALA A 408 -26.02 -11.40 26.88
C ALA A 408 -24.77 -10.68 27.36
N GLY A 409 -24.16 -11.14 28.45
CA GLY A 409 -22.88 -10.63 28.96
C GLY A 409 -21.78 -10.58 27.89
N PRO A 410 -20.54 -10.28 28.24
CA PRO A 410 -19.45 -10.18 27.25
C PRO A 410 -19.31 -11.47 26.43
N PHE A 411 -19.06 -11.32 25.15
CA PHE A 411 -18.92 -12.44 24.21
C PHE A 411 -17.60 -12.33 23.45
N TYR A 412 -17.14 -13.46 22.93
CA TYR A 412 -15.92 -13.60 22.15
C TYR A 412 -16.29 -13.89 20.70
N ARG A 413 -15.82 -13.05 19.78
CA ARG A 413 -16.03 -13.27 18.34
C ARG A 413 -15.20 -14.47 17.88
N THR A 414 -15.84 -15.40 17.23
CA THR A 414 -15.22 -16.65 16.78
C THR A 414 -15.49 -16.83 15.31
N ARG A 415 -14.45 -17.21 14.55
CA ARG A 415 -14.58 -17.58 13.14
C ARG A 415 -14.34 -19.07 12.96
N ILE A 416 -15.23 -19.69 12.20
CA ILE A 416 -15.26 -21.12 11.94
C ILE A 416 -15.15 -21.32 10.43
N SER A 417 -14.20 -22.16 9.98
CA SER A 417 -14.11 -22.57 8.58
C SER A 417 -15.26 -23.48 8.20
N ILE A 418 -15.63 -23.50 6.94
CA ILE A 418 -16.57 -24.47 6.36
C ILE A 418 -15.71 -25.42 5.53
N ASP A 419 -15.41 -26.61 6.11
CA ASP A 419 -14.50 -27.56 5.48
C ASP A 419 -15.24 -28.51 4.53
N GLN A 420 -16.45 -28.93 4.91
CA GLN A 420 -17.28 -29.83 4.11
C GLN A 420 -18.76 -29.50 4.27
N VAL A 421 -19.45 -29.33 3.15
CA VAL A 421 -20.90 -29.14 3.09
C VAL A 421 -21.55 -30.45 2.63
N ALA A 422 -22.21 -31.15 3.55
CA ALA A 422 -22.89 -32.41 3.27
C ALA A 422 -24.43 -32.19 3.28
N LEU A 423 -24.91 -31.35 2.36
CA LEU A 423 -26.32 -31.10 2.16
C LEU A 423 -26.86 -32.01 1.05
N HIS A 424 -28.09 -32.53 1.24
CA HIS A 424 -28.80 -33.36 0.27
C HIS A 424 -30.24 -32.91 0.13
N GLY A 425 -30.83 -33.09 -1.05
CA GLY A 425 -32.24 -32.73 -1.27
C GLY A 425 -32.56 -31.25 -1.31
N VAL A 426 -31.54 -30.39 -1.36
CA VAL A 426 -31.72 -28.93 -1.51
C VAL A 426 -32.16 -28.56 -2.93
N PRO A 427 -32.90 -27.47 -3.15
CA PRO A 427 -33.34 -27.02 -4.46
C PRO A 427 -32.16 -26.84 -5.44
N ALA A 428 -32.38 -27.17 -6.71
CA ALA A 428 -31.37 -27.00 -7.76
C ALA A 428 -30.97 -25.51 -7.85
N GLY A 429 -29.64 -25.24 -7.78
CA GLY A 429 -29.10 -23.89 -7.78
C GLY A 429 -28.86 -23.25 -6.41
N PHE A 430 -29.14 -23.95 -5.32
CA PHE A 430 -28.79 -23.47 -3.99
C PHE A 430 -27.28 -23.43 -3.81
N THR A 431 -26.78 -22.26 -3.37
CA THR A 431 -25.40 -22.06 -2.94
C THR A 431 -25.40 -21.37 -1.59
N VAL A 432 -24.49 -21.77 -0.71
CA VAL A 432 -24.30 -21.09 0.56
C VAL A 432 -23.86 -19.64 0.25
N SER A 433 -24.57 -18.68 0.81
CA SER A 433 -24.36 -17.26 0.53
C SER A 433 -24.07 -16.49 1.82
N PRO A 434 -23.27 -15.42 1.76
CA PRO A 434 -23.07 -14.52 2.90
C PRO A 434 -24.41 -14.00 3.43
N GLY A 435 -24.51 -13.86 4.78
CA GLY A 435 -25.73 -13.43 5.46
C GLY A 435 -26.68 -14.57 5.88
N MET A 436 -26.42 -15.82 5.49
CA MET A 436 -27.25 -16.95 5.94
C MET A 436 -27.08 -17.20 7.43
N PRO A 437 -28.20 -17.32 8.20
CA PRO A 437 -28.14 -17.66 9.60
C PRO A 437 -27.81 -19.14 9.79
N VAL A 438 -26.93 -19.40 10.75
CA VAL A 438 -26.46 -20.74 11.09
C VAL A 438 -26.37 -20.93 12.59
N THR A 439 -26.56 -22.17 13.01
CA THR A 439 -26.28 -22.62 14.37
C THR A 439 -25.06 -23.52 14.34
N ALA A 440 -24.02 -23.16 15.11
CA ALA A 440 -22.77 -23.90 15.20
C ALA A 440 -22.65 -24.60 16.55
N ASP A 441 -22.44 -25.90 16.52
CA ASP A 441 -22.20 -26.75 17.69
C ASP A 441 -20.69 -27.09 17.74
N VAL A 442 -19.94 -26.35 18.56
CA VAL A 442 -18.53 -26.58 18.78
C VAL A 442 -18.33 -27.73 19.75
N LYS A 443 -17.62 -28.77 19.33
CA LYS A 443 -17.30 -29.93 20.17
C LYS A 443 -16.07 -29.65 21.02
N VAL A 444 -16.31 -29.31 22.29
CA VAL A 444 -15.24 -28.88 23.22
C VAL A 444 -14.67 -30.00 24.08
N GLY A 445 -15.24 -31.18 24.00
CA GLY A 445 -14.75 -32.32 24.78
C GLY A 445 -15.73 -33.48 24.82
N ARG A 446 -15.40 -34.51 25.63
CA ARG A 446 -16.23 -35.69 25.89
C ARG A 446 -16.38 -35.85 27.39
N ARG A 447 -17.60 -36.10 27.83
CA ARG A 447 -17.90 -36.44 29.24
C ARG A 447 -18.68 -37.71 29.28
N THR A 448 -18.46 -38.54 30.33
CA THR A 448 -19.34 -39.72 30.54
C THR A 448 -20.69 -39.29 31.10
N VAL A 449 -21.74 -40.09 30.83
CA VAL A 449 -23.10 -39.84 31.34
C VAL A 449 -23.09 -39.73 32.87
N LEU A 450 -22.27 -40.54 33.54
CA LEU A 450 -22.11 -40.50 34.99
C LEU A 450 -21.54 -39.16 35.45
N LYS A 451 -20.51 -38.63 34.75
CA LYS A 451 -19.88 -37.33 35.09
C LYS A 451 -20.84 -36.17 34.80
N TYR A 452 -21.74 -36.32 33.82
CA TYR A 452 -22.75 -35.31 33.49
C TYR A 452 -23.80 -35.22 34.64
N ILE A 453 -24.32 -36.37 35.13
CA ILE A 453 -25.33 -36.42 36.20
C ILE A 453 -24.70 -35.93 37.53
N LEU A 454 -23.54 -36.44 37.90
CA LEU A 454 -22.83 -36.00 39.11
C LEU A 454 -22.43 -34.53 39.08
N GLY A 455 -22.00 -34.03 37.93
CA GLY A 455 -21.62 -32.61 37.73
C GLY A 455 -22.77 -31.64 37.91
N ALA A 456 -24.00 -32.08 37.70
CA ALA A 456 -25.22 -31.28 37.98
C ALA A 456 -25.57 -31.24 39.49
N MET A 457 -25.14 -32.26 40.25
CA MET A 457 -25.48 -32.39 41.70
C MET A 457 -24.37 -31.83 42.61
N LEU A 458 -23.10 -31.89 42.20
CA LEU A 458 -21.94 -31.47 43.01
C LEU A 458 -21.90 -29.98 43.36
N PRO A 459 -22.27 -29.03 42.50
CA PRO A 459 -22.26 -27.60 42.81
C PRO A 459 -23.22 -27.26 43.95
N ILE A 460 -24.41 -27.94 43.99
CA ILE A 460 -25.43 -27.75 45.03
C ILE A 460 -24.87 -28.11 46.41
N GLY A 461 -24.02 -29.14 46.49
CA GLY A 461 -23.41 -29.57 47.76
C GLY A 461 -22.27 -28.67 48.25
N GLN A 462 -21.60 -27.97 47.34
CA GLN A 462 -20.49 -27.05 47.68
C GLN A 462 -20.97 -25.65 48.02
N GLU A 463 -22.05 -25.18 47.39
CA GLU A 463 -22.67 -23.90 47.72
C GLU A 463 -23.55 -23.95 48.97
N ALA A 464 -24.15 -25.11 49.29
CA ALA A 464 -24.98 -25.30 50.48
C ALA A 464 -24.20 -25.23 51.82
N MET A 465 -22.86 -25.25 51.80
CA MET A 465 -22.02 -25.09 52.99
C MET A 465 -21.33 -23.73 53.11
N ARG A 466 -21.65 -22.75 52.28
CA ARG A 466 -21.16 -21.38 52.37
C ARG A 466 -22.33 -20.44 52.61
N GLU A 467 -22.43 -19.93 53.80
CA GLU A 467 -23.22 -18.72 54.08
C GLU A 467 -22.50 -17.50 53.51
N PRO A 468 -23.25 -16.52 52.95
CA PRO A 468 -22.67 -15.29 52.38
C PRO A 468 -21.95 -14.45 53.41
#